data_7f620d9f40516a0b86821e346704ec3e
#
_entry.id   7f620d9f40516a0b86821e346704ec3e
#
_cell.length_a   1.000
_cell.length_b   1.000
_cell.length_c   1.000
_cell.angle_alpha   90.00
_cell.angle_beta   90.00
_cell.angle_gamma   90.00
#
_symmetry.space_group_name_H-M   'P 1'
#
loop_
_entity.id
_entity.type
_entity.pdbx_description
1 polymer ?
#
loop_
_entity_poly.entity_id
_entity_poly.type
_entity_poly.pdbx_seq_one_letter_code
_entity_poly.pdbx_strand_id
1 'polypeptide(L)'
;MTAPATERSARRLSQMALLALAALAVCLLMADPYAPPLRAADQNEPADTDTGKPVNELPESLTVGTGPWPPRPVTNWAFGVGESLTYSIGWEKINAGTGAMFVGAPVDTFGRLCYPIVSTVKSNGFVSTFFKVDDRVETFMDVRELYPLHFEKRLHEGRYRSNRRIRFDPEAGMGYTPKDTFPVPRYVLDDLSLLYHVRTMELVPGQDIELDIYSGKKLYRLTVRIIKKERIKVKAGVFSTVVVEPLLQAAGLFKHEGKVTVWLTDDRLHLPVLMKSKVVVGSIIAELEDYRLGQIRRY
;
A
#
# COMPACT_ATOMS: atom_id res chain seq x y z
N MET A 1 -34.98 -4.10 33.95
CA MET A 1 -35.41 -3.83 32.58
C MET A 1 -34.28 -4.20 31.64
N THR A 2 -34.39 -5.33 30.96
CA THR A 2 -33.38 -5.84 30.02
C THR A 2 -33.68 -5.31 28.63
N ALA A 3 -32.70 -4.66 27.97
CA ALA A 3 -32.84 -4.14 26.62
C ALA A 3 -33.24 -5.24 25.63
N PRO A 4 -34.11 -4.94 24.65
CA PRO A 4 -34.63 -5.92 23.72
C PRO A 4 -33.54 -6.55 22.82
N ALA A 5 -33.75 -7.83 22.49
CA ALA A 5 -32.78 -8.66 21.75
C ALA A 5 -32.33 -8.05 20.39
N THR A 6 -33.17 -7.23 19.79
CA THR A 6 -32.91 -6.49 18.53
C THR A 6 -31.79 -5.44 18.67
N GLU A 7 -31.69 -4.75 19.81
CA GLU A 7 -30.63 -3.76 20.06
C GLU A 7 -29.27 -4.42 20.28
N ARG A 8 -29.23 -5.59 20.92
CA ARG A 8 -27.98 -6.35 21.08
C ARG A 8 -27.48 -6.94 19.77
N SER A 9 -28.40 -7.35 18.89
CA SER A 9 -28.07 -7.83 17.54
C SER A 9 -27.54 -6.70 16.66
N ALA A 10 -28.16 -5.52 16.69
CA ALA A 10 -27.71 -4.33 15.93
C ALA A 10 -26.36 -3.83 16.42
N ARG A 11 -26.08 -3.83 17.74
CA ARG A 11 -24.75 -3.47 18.29
C ARG A 11 -23.68 -4.52 17.93
N ARG A 12 -24.01 -5.81 17.88
CA ARG A 12 -23.09 -6.85 17.43
C ARG A 12 -22.81 -6.75 15.93
N LEU A 13 -23.81 -6.45 15.10
CA LEU A 13 -23.65 -6.21 13.65
C LEU A 13 -22.81 -4.97 13.37
N SER A 14 -22.98 -3.88 14.14
CA SER A 14 -22.13 -2.69 14.00
C SER A 14 -20.68 -2.94 14.47
N GLN A 15 -20.47 -3.74 15.51
CA GLN A 15 -19.14 -4.15 15.96
C GLN A 15 -18.45 -5.10 14.96
N MET A 16 -19.23 -5.94 14.28
CA MET A 16 -18.73 -6.85 13.25
C MET A 16 -18.40 -6.11 11.95
N ALA A 17 -19.18 -5.10 11.56
CA ALA A 17 -18.85 -4.19 10.46
C ALA A 17 -17.58 -3.36 10.76
N LEU A 18 -17.35 -3.04 12.03
CA LEU A 18 -16.14 -2.38 12.52
C LEU A 18 -14.88 -3.27 12.47
N LEU A 19 -15.03 -4.57 12.73
CA LEU A 19 -13.94 -5.56 12.57
C LEU A 19 -13.60 -5.77 11.08
N ALA A 20 -14.57 -5.64 10.19
CA ALA A 20 -14.39 -5.68 8.75
C ALA A 20 -13.58 -4.47 8.22
N LEU A 21 -13.86 -3.28 8.77
CA LEU A 21 -13.07 -2.06 8.51
C LEU A 21 -11.62 -2.19 9.00
N ALA A 22 -11.37 -3.05 9.97
CA ALA A 22 -10.06 -3.24 10.57
C ALA A 22 -9.08 -4.02 9.67
N ALA A 23 -9.54 -5.02 8.94
CA ALA A 23 -8.73 -5.72 7.94
C ALA A 23 -8.38 -4.81 6.73
N LEU A 24 -9.24 -3.83 6.46
CA LEU A 24 -9.15 -2.91 5.33
C LEU A 24 -7.93 -1.98 5.38
N ALA A 25 -7.32 -1.71 6.50
CA ALA A 25 -6.34 -0.62 6.61
C ALA A 25 -4.87 -1.05 6.46
N VAL A 26 -4.55 -2.34 6.50
CA VAL A 26 -3.24 -2.80 5.98
C VAL A 26 -3.29 -2.84 4.46
N CYS A 27 -4.45 -3.12 3.89
CA CYS A 27 -4.75 -2.80 2.50
C CYS A 27 -4.83 -1.28 2.27
N LEU A 28 -4.97 -0.42 3.28
CA LEU A 28 -5.05 1.04 3.16
C LEU A 28 -3.68 1.72 2.97
N LEU A 29 -2.57 1.09 3.29
CA LEU A 29 -1.30 1.44 2.63
C LEU A 29 -1.38 1.16 1.13
N MET A 30 -2.38 0.37 0.73
CA MET A 30 -2.65 -0.12 -0.61
C MET A 30 -4.14 0.02 -0.97
N ALA A 31 -4.97 0.67 -0.16
CA ALA A 31 -6.40 0.81 -0.41
C ALA A 31 -6.67 1.99 -1.32
N ASP A 32 -7.69 1.81 -2.12
CA ASP A 32 -8.32 2.86 -2.88
C ASP A 32 -8.93 3.91 -1.90
N PRO A 33 -8.42 5.13 -1.80
CA PRO A 33 -9.02 6.16 -0.94
C PRO A 33 -10.45 6.55 -1.36
N TYR A 34 -10.96 5.95 -2.43
CA TYR A 34 -12.30 6.13 -2.98
C TYR A 34 -13.17 4.86 -2.91
N ALA A 35 -12.73 3.81 -2.20
CA ALA A 35 -13.67 2.75 -1.87
C ALA A 35 -14.84 3.39 -1.10
N PRO A 36 -16.11 3.22 -1.54
CA PRO A 36 -17.23 3.80 -0.83
C PRO A 36 -17.23 3.26 0.60
N PRO A 37 -17.57 4.08 1.62
CA PRO A 37 -17.72 3.59 2.97
C PRO A 37 -18.71 2.42 2.91
N LEU A 38 -18.36 1.30 3.57
CA LEU A 38 -19.21 0.11 3.65
C LEU A 38 -20.56 0.51 4.26
N ARG A 39 -21.51 0.92 3.41
CA ARG A 39 -22.92 0.91 3.76
C ARG A 39 -23.32 -0.55 3.95
N ALA A 40 -24.13 -0.82 4.96
CA ALA A 40 -24.77 -2.11 5.12
C ALA A 40 -25.25 -2.60 3.77
N ALA A 41 -24.67 -3.69 3.27
CA ALA A 41 -24.78 -4.13 1.89
C ALA A 41 -26.26 -4.27 1.50
N ASP A 42 -26.70 -3.48 0.56
CA ASP A 42 -27.90 -3.76 -0.21
C ASP A 42 -27.62 -5.00 -1.06
N GLN A 43 -28.46 -6.01 -0.94
CA GLN A 43 -28.18 -7.39 -1.38
C GLN A 43 -28.18 -7.59 -2.90
N ASN A 44 -28.22 -6.51 -3.71
CA ASN A 44 -28.43 -6.55 -5.16
C ASN A 44 -27.43 -5.74 -6.01
N GLU A 45 -26.28 -5.32 -5.48
CA GLU A 45 -25.28 -4.71 -6.35
C GLU A 45 -24.44 -5.78 -7.06
N PRO A 46 -24.39 -5.77 -8.40
CA PRO A 46 -23.48 -6.63 -9.16
C PRO A 46 -22.03 -6.21 -8.89
N ALA A 47 -21.13 -7.20 -8.92
CA ALA A 47 -19.70 -7.01 -8.79
C ALA A 47 -19.21 -5.82 -9.63
N ASP A 48 -18.46 -4.91 -9.00
CA ASP A 48 -17.95 -3.62 -9.47
C ASP A 48 -17.74 -3.57 -11.00
N THR A 49 -18.76 -3.09 -11.72
CA THR A 49 -18.61 -2.59 -13.07
C THR A 49 -18.04 -1.20 -12.93
N ASP A 50 -16.73 -1.09 -13.11
CA ASP A 50 -15.93 0.13 -13.10
C ASP A 50 -16.60 1.25 -13.94
N THR A 51 -17.43 2.09 -13.31
CA THR A 51 -18.08 3.26 -13.92
C THR A 51 -17.37 4.56 -13.58
N GLY A 52 -16.14 4.51 -13.07
CA GLY A 52 -15.32 5.70 -12.84
C GLY A 52 -15.01 6.40 -14.16
N LYS A 53 -15.30 7.70 -14.26
CA LYS A 53 -14.86 8.52 -15.40
C LYS A 53 -13.35 8.37 -15.58
N PRO A 54 -12.86 8.17 -16.81
CA PRO A 54 -11.42 8.08 -17.09
C PRO A 54 -10.73 9.35 -16.59
N VAL A 55 -9.57 9.19 -15.98
CA VAL A 55 -8.69 10.32 -15.64
C VAL A 55 -7.94 10.69 -16.93
N ASN A 56 -8.55 11.53 -17.75
CA ASN A 56 -7.98 11.94 -19.03
C ASN A 56 -7.04 13.14 -18.90
N GLU A 57 -6.96 13.77 -17.73
CA GLU A 57 -6.15 14.96 -17.54
C GLU A 57 -5.20 14.77 -16.33
N LEU A 58 -3.93 15.09 -16.57
CA LEU A 58 -2.96 15.19 -15.48
C LEU A 58 -3.30 16.39 -14.60
N PRO A 59 -3.15 16.28 -13.27
CA PRO A 59 -3.14 17.46 -12.42
C PRO A 59 -2.10 18.48 -12.95
N GLU A 60 -2.42 19.78 -12.94
CA GLU A 60 -1.52 20.85 -13.43
C GLU A 60 -0.12 20.81 -12.78
N SER A 61 -0.03 20.21 -11.58
CA SER A 61 1.23 20.02 -10.86
C SER A 61 2.10 18.86 -11.38
N LEU A 62 1.58 18.02 -12.30
CA LEU A 62 2.28 16.86 -12.83
C LEU A 62 2.63 17.09 -14.32
N THR A 63 3.89 17.05 -14.66
CA THR A 63 4.37 17.18 -16.04
C THR A 63 4.74 15.82 -16.61
N VAL A 64 4.15 15.47 -17.75
CA VAL A 64 4.64 14.36 -18.58
C VAL A 64 5.81 14.88 -19.41
N GLY A 65 7.00 14.38 -19.14
CA GLY A 65 8.16 14.71 -19.97
C GLY A 65 8.07 14.02 -21.33
N THR A 66 8.13 14.79 -22.41
CA THR A 66 8.25 14.25 -23.76
C THR A 66 9.73 14.07 -24.11
N GLY A 67 10.10 12.94 -24.74
CA GLY A 67 11.46 12.64 -25.19
C GLY A 67 12.10 11.46 -24.43
N PRO A 68 13.31 11.03 -24.83
CA PRO A 68 13.98 9.91 -24.20
C PRO A 68 14.25 10.19 -22.73
N TRP A 69 13.92 9.24 -21.88
CA TRP A 69 14.15 9.36 -20.43
C TRP A 69 15.64 9.29 -20.13
N PRO A 70 16.22 10.32 -19.47
CA PRO A 70 17.57 10.15 -18.96
C PRO A 70 17.57 9.02 -17.91
N PRO A 71 18.50 8.08 -17.97
CA PRO A 71 18.63 7.05 -16.95
C PRO A 71 18.75 7.69 -15.57
N ARG A 72 18.02 7.17 -14.59
CA ARG A 72 18.08 7.56 -13.18
C ARG A 72 18.45 6.34 -12.33
N PRO A 73 19.69 5.86 -12.41
CA PRO A 73 20.10 4.71 -11.61
C PRO A 73 19.95 5.04 -10.12
N VAL A 74 19.28 4.17 -9.39
CA VAL A 74 19.11 4.27 -7.95
C VAL A 74 19.98 3.21 -7.28
N THR A 75 20.86 3.64 -6.39
CA THR A 75 21.67 2.68 -5.61
C THR A 75 20.79 2.03 -4.56
N ASN A 76 20.43 0.78 -4.79
CA ASN A 76 19.64 0.01 -3.84
C ASN A 76 20.53 -0.64 -2.78
N TRP A 77 20.43 -0.19 -1.54
CA TRP A 77 21.05 -0.77 -0.35
C TRP A 77 20.02 -1.36 0.63
N ALA A 78 18.72 -1.23 0.33
CA ALA A 78 17.64 -1.41 1.28
C ALA A 78 17.04 -2.83 1.25
N PHE A 79 16.96 -3.44 0.07
CA PHE A 79 16.28 -4.74 -0.07
C PHE A 79 16.90 -5.57 -1.19
N GLY A 80 16.62 -6.87 -1.18
CA GLY A 80 17.15 -7.78 -2.20
C GLY A 80 16.37 -9.08 -2.34
N VAL A 81 16.85 -9.92 -3.25
CA VAL A 81 16.24 -11.22 -3.56
C VAL A 81 16.15 -12.10 -2.32
N GLY A 82 14.97 -12.63 -2.06
CA GLY A 82 14.68 -13.50 -0.93
C GLY A 82 14.36 -12.76 0.37
N GLU A 83 14.26 -11.41 0.36
CA GLU A 83 13.70 -10.68 1.49
C GLU A 83 12.30 -11.19 1.78
N SER A 84 12.02 -11.49 3.04
CA SER A 84 10.71 -11.94 3.52
C SER A 84 10.40 -11.28 4.85
N LEU A 85 9.31 -10.55 4.91
CA LEU A 85 8.84 -9.84 6.10
C LEU A 85 7.46 -10.37 6.46
N THR A 86 7.28 -10.82 7.70
CA THR A 86 6.00 -11.33 8.21
C THR A 86 5.46 -10.42 9.30
N TYR A 87 4.19 -10.08 9.20
CA TYR A 87 3.51 -9.15 10.11
C TYR A 87 2.34 -9.82 10.81
N SER A 88 2.21 -9.53 12.09
CA SER A 88 0.94 -9.68 12.81
C SER A 88 0.07 -8.47 12.53
N ILE A 89 -1.17 -8.70 12.09
CA ILE A 89 -2.12 -7.65 11.82
C ILE A 89 -3.15 -7.61 12.93
N GLY A 90 -3.30 -6.45 13.55
CA GLY A 90 -4.25 -6.23 14.64
C GLY A 90 -5.13 -5.02 14.44
N TRP A 91 -6.31 -5.05 15.07
CA TRP A 91 -7.16 -3.90 15.29
C TRP A 91 -7.20 -3.63 16.79
N GLU A 92 -6.66 -2.48 17.20
CA GLU A 92 -6.40 -2.18 18.60
C GLU A 92 -5.57 -3.30 19.28
N LYS A 93 -6.18 -4.10 20.16
CA LYS A 93 -5.57 -5.23 20.88
C LYS A 93 -5.95 -6.60 20.33
N ILE A 94 -6.77 -6.65 19.28
CA ILE A 94 -7.28 -7.89 18.71
C ILE A 94 -6.40 -8.30 17.53
N ASN A 95 -5.82 -9.50 17.57
CA ASN A 95 -5.15 -10.06 16.41
C ASN A 95 -6.21 -10.43 15.35
N ALA A 96 -6.11 -9.80 14.18
CA ALA A 96 -7.06 -9.98 13.07
C ALA A 96 -6.54 -10.90 11.96
N GLY A 97 -5.21 -11.06 11.86
CA GLY A 97 -4.64 -11.83 10.77
C GLY A 97 -3.14 -11.71 10.65
N THR A 98 -2.63 -12.02 9.47
CA THR A 98 -1.21 -11.95 9.12
C THR A 98 -1.02 -11.23 7.80
N GLY A 99 0.10 -10.52 7.67
CA GLY A 99 0.59 -9.94 6.43
C GLY A 99 1.96 -10.49 6.09
N ALA A 100 2.32 -10.52 4.82
CA ALA A 100 3.67 -10.86 4.40
C ALA A 100 4.09 -10.01 3.21
N MET A 101 5.38 -9.67 3.14
CA MET A 101 6.02 -9.06 1.97
C MET A 101 7.19 -9.92 1.54
N PHE A 102 7.38 -10.06 0.24
CA PHE A 102 8.44 -10.88 -0.33
C PHE A 102 9.03 -10.26 -1.58
N VAL A 103 10.35 -10.33 -1.74
CA VAL A 103 11.10 -9.92 -2.94
C VAL A 103 11.62 -11.16 -3.66
N GLY A 104 11.09 -11.43 -4.85
CA GLY A 104 11.48 -12.56 -5.70
C GLY A 104 12.78 -12.34 -6.47
N ALA A 105 13.26 -13.41 -7.10
CA ALA A 105 14.35 -13.30 -8.07
C ALA A 105 13.90 -12.45 -9.26
N PRO A 106 14.79 -11.59 -9.82
CA PRO A 106 14.43 -10.76 -10.94
C PRO A 106 14.01 -11.57 -12.17
N VAL A 107 12.99 -11.08 -12.83
CA VAL A 107 12.43 -11.65 -14.05
C VAL A 107 12.37 -10.60 -15.16
N ASP A 108 12.42 -11.04 -16.40
CA ASP A 108 12.15 -10.14 -17.53
C ASP A 108 10.67 -9.72 -17.52
N THR A 109 10.46 -8.42 -17.60
CA THR A 109 9.14 -7.81 -17.67
C THR A 109 9.16 -6.74 -18.75
N PHE A 110 8.55 -7.00 -19.89
CA PHE A 110 8.53 -6.13 -21.05
C PHE A 110 9.93 -5.69 -21.53
N GLY A 111 10.92 -6.61 -21.53
CA GLY A 111 12.29 -6.37 -21.95
C GLY A 111 13.17 -5.69 -20.90
N ARG A 112 12.71 -5.53 -19.66
CA ARG A 112 13.47 -5.00 -18.53
C ARG A 112 13.51 -5.99 -17.38
N LEU A 113 14.66 -6.06 -16.72
CA LEU A 113 14.82 -6.92 -15.53
C LEU A 113 14.15 -6.27 -14.33
N CYS A 114 13.19 -6.97 -13.71
CA CYS A 114 12.37 -6.45 -12.61
C CYS A 114 12.35 -7.37 -11.40
N TYR A 115 12.41 -6.80 -10.19
CA TYR A 115 12.06 -7.51 -8.98
C TYR A 115 10.54 -7.74 -8.92
N PRO A 116 10.04 -8.97 -8.87
CA PRO A 116 8.67 -9.24 -8.45
C PRO A 116 8.60 -9.04 -6.92
N ILE A 117 7.85 -8.04 -6.50
CA ILE A 117 7.61 -7.73 -5.09
C ILE A 117 6.16 -8.03 -4.79
N VAL A 118 5.91 -8.84 -3.78
CA VAL A 118 4.58 -9.34 -3.43
C VAL A 118 4.24 -8.97 -2.01
N SER A 119 3.03 -8.46 -1.80
CA SER A 119 2.42 -8.29 -0.48
C SER A 119 1.13 -9.10 -0.40
N THR A 120 0.91 -9.77 0.73
CA THR A 120 -0.31 -10.53 1.01
C THR A 120 -0.86 -10.18 2.39
N VAL A 121 -2.18 -10.23 2.52
CA VAL A 121 -2.88 -10.07 3.79
C VAL A 121 -3.95 -11.14 3.90
N LYS A 122 -3.99 -11.84 5.05
CA LYS A 122 -4.99 -12.87 5.34
C LYS A 122 -5.57 -12.70 6.74
N SER A 123 -6.90 -12.70 6.83
CA SER A 123 -7.57 -12.77 8.12
C SER A 123 -7.36 -14.12 8.78
N ASN A 124 -7.26 -14.14 10.13
CA ASN A 124 -7.22 -15.39 10.90
C ASN A 124 -8.57 -16.11 10.88
N GLY A 125 -8.62 -17.35 11.40
CA GLY A 125 -9.84 -18.18 11.39
C GLY A 125 -11.03 -17.52 12.10
N PHE A 126 -10.80 -16.83 13.22
CA PHE A 126 -11.85 -16.16 13.98
C PHE A 126 -12.49 -15.02 13.16
N VAL A 127 -11.66 -14.12 12.62
CA VAL A 127 -12.14 -13.00 11.77
C VAL A 127 -12.78 -13.52 10.49
N SER A 128 -12.19 -14.55 9.87
CA SER A 128 -12.68 -15.15 8.63
C SER A 128 -14.08 -15.75 8.72
N THR A 129 -14.55 -16.10 9.95
CA THR A 129 -15.92 -16.58 10.18
C THR A 129 -16.95 -15.50 9.84
N PHE A 130 -16.58 -14.22 10.01
CA PHE A 130 -17.47 -13.08 9.82
C PHE A 130 -17.09 -12.26 8.57
N PHE A 131 -15.79 -12.10 8.36
CA PHE A 131 -15.27 -11.28 7.26
C PHE A 131 -13.91 -11.81 6.80
N LYS A 132 -13.93 -12.62 5.76
CA LYS A 132 -12.71 -13.19 5.21
C LYS A 132 -11.95 -12.14 4.42
N VAL A 133 -10.65 -12.00 4.69
CA VAL A 133 -9.70 -11.23 3.88
C VAL A 133 -8.64 -12.18 3.32
N ASP A 134 -8.38 -12.08 2.03
CA ASP A 134 -7.32 -12.81 1.33
C ASP A 134 -6.86 -11.96 0.13
N ASP A 135 -6.01 -10.97 0.42
CA ASP A 135 -5.57 -9.97 -0.53
C ASP A 135 -4.14 -10.23 -1.00
N ARG A 136 -3.89 -9.89 -2.25
CA ARG A 136 -2.56 -9.97 -2.86
C ARG A 136 -2.31 -8.74 -3.72
N VAL A 137 -1.19 -8.09 -3.48
CA VAL A 137 -0.66 -7.00 -4.29
C VAL A 137 0.71 -7.40 -4.81
N GLU A 138 0.98 -7.12 -6.07
CA GLU A 138 2.23 -7.47 -6.73
C GLU A 138 2.67 -6.33 -7.62
N THR A 139 3.95 -5.97 -7.54
CA THR A 139 4.59 -5.02 -8.45
C THR A 139 5.85 -5.62 -9.03
N PHE A 140 6.12 -5.34 -10.31
CA PHE A 140 7.36 -5.69 -11.00
C PHE A 140 8.18 -4.41 -11.14
N MET A 141 9.15 -4.26 -10.26
CA MET A 141 9.93 -3.04 -10.09
C MET A 141 11.28 -3.16 -10.80
N ASP A 142 11.60 -2.24 -11.73
CA ASP A 142 12.88 -2.23 -12.43
C ASP A 142 14.06 -2.29 -11.44
N VAL A 143 15.06 -3.15 -11.74
CA VAL A 143 16.16 -3.38 -10.79
C VAL A 143 17.17 -2.23 -10.73
N ARG A 144 17.22 -1.34 -11.74
CA ARG A 144 18.18 -0.24 -11.84
C ARG A 144 17.60 1.10 -11.43
N GLU A 145 16.37 1.37 -11.83
CA GLU A 145 15.75 2.68 -11.69
C GLU A 145 14.62 2.70 -10.66
N LEU A 146 14.24 1.52 -10.14
CA LEU A 146 13.29 1.30 -9.05
C LEU A 146 11.94 2.02 -9.25
N TYR A 147 11.34 1.82 -10.42
CA TYR A 147 9.96 2.18 -10.73
C TYR A 147 9.20 0.96 -11.28
N PRO A 148 7.87 0.90 -11.15
CA PRO A 148 7.09 -0.27 -11.58
C PRO A 148 6.92 -0.29 -13.10
N LEU A 149 6.96 -1.49 -13.70
CA LEU A 149 6.50 -1.76 -15.04
C LEU A 149 5.15 -2.46 -15.08
N HIS A 150 4.84 -3.21 -14.03
CA HIS A 150 3.55 -3.87 -13.88
C HIS A 150 3.11 -3.87 -12.43
N PHE A 151 1.81 -3.64 -12.23
CA PHE A 151 1.16 -3.68 -10.92
C PHE A 151 -0.11 -4.50 -11.03
N GLU A 152 -0.33 -5.40 -10.08
CA GLU A 152 -1.58 -6.14 -9.94
C GLU A 152 -2.06 -6.13 -8.49
N LYS A 153 -3.33 -5.80 -8.28
CA LYS A 153 -3.99 -5.78 -6.98
C LYS A 153 -5.24 -6.64 -7.03
N ARG A 154 -5.21 -7.74 -6.30
CA ARG A 154 -6.33 -8.66 -6.13
C ARG A 154 -6.84 -8.56 -4.70
N LEU A 155 -8.09 -8.13 -4.55
CA LEU A 155 -8.76 -8.00 -3.26
C LEU A 155 -9.86 -9.05 -3.13
N HIS A 156 -9.92 -9.63 -1.94
CA HIS A 156 -10.97 -10.54 -1.52
C HIS A 156 -11.36 -10.21 -0.07
N GLU A 157 -12.30 -9.29 0.10
CA GLU A 157 -12.71 -8.73 1.38
C GLU A 157 -14.20 -8.99 1.62
N GLY A 158 -14.51 -9.95 2.47
CA GLY A 158 -15.88 -10.41 2.66
C GLY A 158 -16.50 -10.88 1.34
N ARG A 159 -17.49 -10.14 0.83
CA ARG A 159 -18.11 -10.37 -0.49
C ARG A 159 -17.47 -9.55 -1.62
N TYR A 160 -16.71 -8.53 -1.28
CA TYR A 160 -16.05 -7.68 -2.27
C TYR A 160 -14.92 -8.42 -2.98
N ARG A 161 -14.88 -8.28 -4.30
CA ARG A 161 -13.83 -8.82 -5.17
C ARG A 161 -13.39 -7.74 -6.13
N SER A 162 -12.09 -7.56 -6.23
CA SER A 162 -11.51 -6.65 -7.22
C SER A 162 -10.23 -7.25 -7.78
N ASN A 163 -10.02 -7.07 -9.07
CA ASN A 163 -8.75 -7.38 -9.72
C ASN A 163 -8.39 -6.21 -10.62
N ARG A 164 -7.33 -5.49 -10.24
CA ARG A 164 -6.83 -4.34 -10.97
C ARG A 164 -5.43 -4.63 -11.48
N ARG A 165 -5.21 -4.38 -12.77
CA ARG A 165 -3.91 -4.53 -13.42
C ARG A 165 -3.54 -3.26 -14.15
N ILE A 166 -2.26 -2.87 -14.05
CA ILE A 166 -1.72 -1.70 -14.71
C ILE A 166 -0.37 -2.08 -15.30
N ARG A 167 -0.15 -1.78 -16.56
CA ARG A 167 1.16 -1.76 -17.18
C ARG A 167 1.61 -0.31 -17.30
N PHE A 168 2.78 -0.02 -16.81
CA PHE A 168 3.43 1.27 -17.01
C PHE A 168 4.45 1.17 -18.15
N ASP A 169 4.40 2.10 -19.06
CA ASP A 169 5.33 2.25 -20.15
C ASP A 169 6.10 3.57 -19.97
N PRO A 170 7.28 3.50 -19.38
CA PRO A 170 8.06 4.69 -19.06
C PRO A 170 8.53 5.43 -20.32
N GLU A 171 8.78 4.72 -21.42
CA GLU A 171 9.26 5.32 -22.66
C GLU A 171 8.14 6.09 -23.37
N ALA A 172 6.93 5.52 -23.37
CA ALA A 172 5.76 6.19 -23.91
C ALA A 172 5.17 7.24 -22.96
N GLY A 173 5.52 7.24 -21.66
CA GLY A 173 4.88 8.08 -20.64
C GLY A 173 3.43 7.73 -20.41
N MET A 174 3.07 6.45 -20.53
CA MET A 174 1.69 5.98 -20.51
C MET A 174 1.48 4.83 -19.53
N GLY A 175 0.32 4.82 -18.89
CA GLY A 175 -0.23 3.71 -18.14
C GLY A 175 -1.37 3.04 -18.90
N TYR A 176 -1.44 1.71 -18.81
CA TYR A 176 -2.43 0.90 -19.50
C TYR A 176 -3.17 0.01 -18.49
N THR A 177 -4.49 0.08 -18.49
CA THR A 177 -5.36 -0.89 -17.85
C THR A 177 -6.09 -1.71 -18.91
N PRO A 178 -6.81 -2.80 -18.58
CA PRO A 178 -7.63 -3.52 -19.55
C PRO A 178 -8.70 -2.66 -20.26
N LYS A 179 -9.07 -1.51 -19.67
CA LYS A 179 -10.17 -0.66 -20.16
C LYS A 179 -9.71 0.70 -20.66
N ASP A 180 -8.60 1.24 -20.11
CA ASP A 180 -8.18 2.61 -20.29
C ASP A 180 -6.68 2.72 -20.52
N THR A 181 -6.31 3.82 -21.19
CA THR A 181 -4.93 4.29 -21.36
C THR A 181 -4.85 5.73 -20.87
N PHE A 182 -3.83 6.05 -20.08
CA PHE A 182 -3.71 7.37 -19.47
C PHE A 182 -2.23 7.82 -19.40
N PRO A 183 -1.95 9.12 -19.47
CA PRO A 183 -0.60 9.62 -19.29
C PRO A 183 -0.10 9.45 -17.86
N VAL A 184 1.20 9.17 -17.72
CA VAL A 184 1.86 9.07 -16.42
C VAL A 184 3.15 9.88 -16.40
N PRO A 185 3.51 10.51 -15.26
CA PRO A 185 4.81 11.14 -15.10
C PRO A 185 5.94 10.12 -15.17
N ARG A 186 7.11 10.59 -15.46
CA ARG A 186 8.34 9.77 -15.37
C ARG A 186 8.53 9.28 -13.95
N TYR A 187 8.91 7.99 -13.82
CA TYR A 187 9.18 7.36 -12.53
C TYR A 187 7.99 7.34 -11.57
N VAL A 188 6.75 7.38 -12.13
CA VAL A 188 5.54 7.19 -11.32
C VAL A 188 5.63 5.88 -10.54
N LEU A 189 5.21 5.90 -9.29
CA LEU A 189 5.19 4.74 -8.42
C LEU A 189 3.75 4.22 -8.27
N ASP A 190 3.62 2.95 -7.97
CA ASP A 190 2.39 2.35 -7.44
C ASP A 190 2.44 2.26 -5.90
N ASP A 191 1.36 1.80 -5.29
CA ASP A 191 1.23 1.70 -3.83
C ASP A 191 2.34 0.88 -3.17
N LEU A 192 2.80 -0.22 -3.81
CA LEU A 192 3.80 -1.12 -3.23
C LEU A 192 5.23 -0.67 -3.56
N SER A 193 5.48 -0.25 -4.80
CA SER A 193 6.78 0.26 -5.22
C SER A 193 7.17 1.54 -4.48
N LEU A 194 6.19 2.37 -4.06
CA LEU A 194 6.42 3.54 -3.22
C LEU A 194 7.18 3.18 -1.93
N LEU A 195 6.72 2.18 -1.19
CA LEU A 195 7.37 1.77 0.05
C LEU A 195 8.82 1.34 -0.19
N TYR A 196 9.06 0.51 -1.21
CA TYR A 196 10.39 0.02 -1.53
C TYR A 196 11.31 1.12 -2.08
N HIS A 197 10.77 2.07 -2.82
CA HIS A 197 11.52 3.22 -3.30
C HIS A 197 11.95 4.16 -2.15
N VAL A 198 11.03 4.49 -1.23
CA VAL A 198 11.32 5.31 -0.04
C VAL A 198 12.40 4.68 0.83
N ARG A 199 12.46 3.35 0.95
CA ARG A 199 13.50 2.64 1.69
C ARG A 199 14.93 2.88 1.15
N THR A 200 15.06 3.28 -0.11
CA THR A 200 16.37 3.58 -0.72
C THR A 200 16.80 5.04 -0.57
N MET A 201 15.95 5.88 0.00
CA MET A 201 16.20 7.32 0.15
C MET A 201 16.83 7.65 1.51
N GLU A 202 17.46 8.81 1.60
CA GLU A 202 17.89 9.36 2.87
C GLU A 202 16.68 9.93 3.62
N LEU A 203 16.49 9.51 4.87
CA LEU A 203 15.32 9.90 5.68
C LEU A 203 15.77 10.80 6.84
N VAL A 204 15.74 12.12 6.61
CA VAL A 204 16.15 13.14 7.59
C VAL A 204 14.92 13.76 8.24
N PRO A 205 14.74 13.65 9.57
CA PRO A 205 13.61 14.27 10.27
C PRO A 205 13.48 15.78 9.97
N GLY A 206 12.25 16.20 9.70
CA GLY A 206 11.93 17.57 9.34
C GLY A 206 12.02 17.88 7.84
N GLN A 207 12.45 16.91 7.01
CA GLN A 207 12.41 17.03 5.56
C GLN A 207 11.18 16.29 5.01
N ASP A 208 10.67 16.79 3.90
CA ASP A 208 9.59 16.19 3.14
C ASP A 208 10.16 15.70 1.78
N ILE A 209 9.69 14.54 1.30
CA ILE A 209 10.06 13.96 0.00
C ILE A 209 8.80 13.97 -0.86
N GLU A 210 8.90 14.51 -2.07
CA GLU A 210 7.79 14.51 -3.03
C GLU A 210 7.97 13.44 -4.09
N LEU A 211 6.94 12.63 -4.31
CA LEU A 211 6.91 11.52 -5.26
C LEU A 211 5.60 11.53 -6.05
N ASP A 212 5.67 11.13 -7.31
CA ASP A 212 4.48 10.93 -8.14
C ASP A 212 4.00 9.50 -7.99
N ILE A 213 2.73 9.33 -7.66
CA ILE A 213 2.12 8.02 -7.40
C ILE A 213 0.82 7.87 -8.20
N TYR A 214 0.63 6.69 -8.78
CA TYR A 214 -0.66 6.27 -9.31
C TYR A 214 -1.32 5.30 -8.33
N SER A 215 -2.37 5.76 -7.69
CA SER A 215 -3.14 5.00 -6.70
C SER A 215 -4.63 5.25 -6.88
N GLY A 216 -5.47 4.26 -6.62
CA GLY A 216 -6.92 4.44 -6.68
C GLY A 216 -7.45 4.98 -8.01
N LYS A 217 -6.87 4.63 -9.16
CA LYS A 217 -7.20 5.13 -10.52
C LYS A 217 -6.85 6.60 -10.75
N LYS A 218 -6.00 7.20 -9.93
CA LYS A 218 -5.62 8.62 -10.05
C LYS A 218 -4.14 8.82 -9.85
N LEU A 219 -3.63 9.87 -10.47
CA LEU A 219 -2.29 10.40 -10.24
C LEU A 219 -2.32 11.41 -9.11
N TYR A 220 -1.34 11.31 -8.22
CA TYR A 220 -1.14 12.24 -7.12
C TYR A 220 0.31 12.63 -7.01
N ARG A 221 0.54 13.87 -6.57
CA ARG A 221 1.78 14.25 -5.91
C ARG A 221 1.64 13.85 -4.44
N LEU A 222 2.49 12.92 -4.00
CA LEU A 222 2.54 12.45 -2.62
C LEU A 222 3.69 13.13 -1.90
N THR A 223 3.44 13.65 -0.71
CA THR A 223 4.49 14.12 0.21
C THR A 223 4.73 13.05 1.26
N VAL A 224 5.94 12.49 1.32
CA VAL A 224 6.38 11.64 2.44
C VAL A 224 7.08 12.54 3.45
N ARG A 225 6.40 12.78 4.57
CA ARG A 225 6.92 13.57 5.67
C ARG A 225 7.75 12.72 6.61
N ILE A 226 8.97 13.15 6.89
CA ILE A 226 9.86 12.49 7.85
C ILE A 226 9.76 13.22 9.18
N ILE A 227 9.14 12.56 10.18
CA ILE A 227 8.69 13.22 11.41
C ILE A 227 9.77 13.28 12.47
N LYS A 228 10.31 12.10 12.84
CA LYS A 228 11.23 11.96 13.98
C LYS A 228 11.95 10.62 13.95
N LYS A 229 12.95 10.48 14.81
CA LYS A 229 13.53 9.19 15.19
C LYS A 229 13.03 8.78 16.56
N GLU A 230 12.76 7.49 16.75
CA GLU A 230 12.42 6.94 18.05
C GLU A 230 12.76 5.45 18.11
N ARG A 231 12.87 4.94 19.33
CA ARG A 231 13.09 3.51 19.56
C ARG A 231 11.77 2.85 19.91
N ILE A 232 11.44 1.78 19.19
CA ILE A 232 10.20 1.02 19.42
C ILE A 232 10.50 -0.46 19.66
N LYS A 233 9.57 -1.12 20.34
CA LYS A 233 9.54 -2.58 20.51
C LYS A 233 8.38 -3.14 19.70
N VAL A 234 8.69 -4.13 18.86
CA VAL A 234 7.74 -4.94 18.09
C VAL A 234 7.99 -6.42 18.38
N LYS A 235 7.17 -7.32 17.88
CA LYS A 235 7.33 -8.77 18.10
C LYS A 235 8.69 -9.30 17.64
N ALA A 236 9.21 -8.82 16.50
CA ALA A 236 10.50 -9.19 15.96
C ALA A 236 11.71 -8.64 16.77
N GLY A 237 11.50 -7.72 17.72
CA GLY A 237 12.57 -7.16 18.53
C GLY A 237 12.43 -5.68 18.86
N VAL A 238 13.56 -5.06 19.20
CA VAL A 238 13.63 -3.62 19.51
C VAL A 238 14.48 -2.94 18.46
N PHE A 239 13.94 -1.88 17.85
CA PHE A 239 14.56 -1.17 16.72
C PHE A 239 14.65 0.33 17.00
N SER A 240 15.77 0.93 16.60
CA SER A 240 15.82 2.38 16.36
C SER A 240 15.16 2.64 15.03
N THR A 241 14.25 3.60 14.97
CA THR A 241 13.43 3.84 13.79
C THR A 241 13.36 5.31 13.41
N VAL A 242 13.09 5.56 12.13
CA VAL A 242 12.62 6.83 11.60
C VAL A 242 11.13 6.70 11.26
N VAL A 243 10.36 7.69 11.67
CA VAL A 243 8.89 7.73 11.50
C VAL A 243 8.54 8.56 10.29
N VAL A 244 7.79 7.97 9.37
CA VAL A 244 7.36 8.64 8.13
C VAL A 244 5.84 8.59 7.96
N GLU A 245 5.29 9.63 7.33
CA GLU A 245 3.86 9.74 6.99
C GLU A 245 3.70 10.08 5.51
N PRO A 246 3.11 9.20 4.69
CA PRO A 246 2.67 9.56 3.36
C PRO A 246 1.41 10.43 3.42
N LEU A 247 1.45 11.60 2.80
CA LEU A 247 0.38 12.58 2.77
C LEU A 247 -0.08 12.79 1.33
N LEU A 248 -1.30 12.39 1.01
CA LEU A 248 -1.90 12.66 -0.29
C LEU A 248 -2.32 14.13 -0.39
N GLN A 249 -1.80 14.84 -1.39
CA GLN A 249 -2.28 16.17 -1.75
C GLN A 249 -3.48 16.03 -2.70
N ALA A 250 -4.68 16.19 -2.19
CA ALA A 250 -5.88 16.26 -3.00
C ALA A 250 -6.45 17.69 -2.94
N ALA A 251 -6.43 18.41 -4.07
CA ALA A 251 -7.08 19.72 -4.27
C ALA A 251 -6.84 20.75 -3.12
N GLY A 252 -5.61 20.89 -2.63
CA GLY A 252 -5.26 21.88 -1.62
C GLY A 252 -5.69 21.57 -0.18
N LEU A 253 -6.31 20.43 0.06
CA LEU A 253 -6.71 19.99 1.38
C LEU A 253 -6.08 18.63 1.69
N PHE A 254 -5.32 18.53 2.77
CA PHE A 254 -4.88 17.25 3.31
C PHE A 254 -6.10 16.51 3.87
N LYS A 255 -6.56 15.46 3.20
CA LYS A 255 -7.57 14.59 3.79
C LYS A 255 -6.95 13.77 4.92
N HIS A 256 -7.36 14.06 6.14
CA HIS A 256 -6.94 13.33 7.36
C HIS A 256 -7.61 11.94 7.53
N GLU A 257 -8.47 11.53 6.60
CA GLU A 257 -9.10 10.22 6.63
C GLU A 257 -8.08 9.17 6.15
N GLY A 258 -7.76 8.22 7.04
CA GLY A 258 -6.82 7.15 6.73
C GLY A 258 -5.34 7.52 6.95
N LYS A 259 -5.04 8.34 7.96
CA LYS A 259 -3.65 8.67 8.32
C LYS A 259 -2.83 7.39 8.54
N VAL A 260 -1.82 7.19 7.69
CA VAL A 260 -0.87 6.09 7.79
C VAL A 260 0.44 6.61 8.36
N THR A 261 0.98 5.88 9.31
CA THR A 261 2.32 6.15 9.87
C THR A 261 3.15 4.88 9.75
N VAL A 262 4.36 5.00 9.27
CA VAL A 262 5.29 3.88 9.07
C VAL A 262 6.55 4.13 9.87
N TRP A 263 7.01 3.13 10.61
CA TRP A 263 8.29 3.10 11.30
C TRP A 263 9.25 2.24 10.50
N LEU A 264 10.27 2.87 9.96
CA LEU A 264 11.35 2.25 9.21
C LEU A 264 12.58 2.17 10.11
N THR A 265 13.40 1.12 10.04
CA THR A 265 14.65 1.07 10.81
C THR A 265 15.57 2.24 10.45
N ASP A 266 16.25 2.81 11.45
CA ASP A 266 17.21 3.91 11.28
C ASP A 266 18.59 3.38 10.86
N ASP A 267 18.60 2.65 9.75
CA ASP A 267 19.78 2.09 9.11
C ASP A 267 19.59 2.09 7.58
N ARG A 268 20.53 1.56 6.83
CA ARG A 268 20.45 1.52 5.36
C ARG A 268 19.33 0.64 4.80
N LEU A 269 18.79 -0.28 5.60
CA LEU A 269 17.76 -1.21 5.14
C LEU A 269 16.38 -0.58 5.18
N HIS A 270 16.17 0.40 6.07
CA HIS A 270 14.87 1.03 6.30
C HIS A 270 13.74 -0.01 6.32
N LEU A 271 13.93 -1.10 7.12
CA LEU A 271 12.92 -2.16 7.23
C LEU A 271 11.63 -1.59 7.82
N PRO A 272 10.47 -1.82 7.21
CA PRO A 272 9.19 -1.41 7.78
C PRO A 272 8.83 -2.33 8.95
N VAL A 273 9.08 -1.86 10.19
CA VAL A 273 8.90 -2.67 11.40
C VAL A 273 7.54 -2.49 12.05
N LEU A 274 6.91 -1.34 11.79
CA LEU A 274 5.55 -1.06 12.27
C LEU A 274 4.83 -0.16 11.27
N MET A 275 3.59 -0.49 10.95
CA MET A 275 2.71 0.33 10.13
C MET A 275 1.40 0.50 10.88
N LYS A 276 0.94 1.73 11.02
CA LYS A 276 -0.30 2.06 11.71
C LYS A 276 -1.18 2.92 10.81
N SER A 277 -2.41 2.48 10.61
CA SER A 277 -3.41 3.26 9.90
C SER A 277 -4.56 3.62 10.84
N LYS A 278 -4.86 4.92 10.93
CA LYS A 278 -6.01 5.41 11.68
C LYS A 278 -7.26 5.22 10.84
N VAL A 279 -8.25 4.55 11.40
CA VAL A 279 -9.57 4.33 10.77
C VAL A 279 -10.64 5.07 11.57
N VAL A 280 -11.88 5.09 11.05
CA VAL A 280 -13.01 5.80 11.69
C VAL A 280 -13.15 5.41 13.16
N VAL A 281 -12.92 4.13 13.50
CA VAL A 281 -12.90 3.67 14.90
C VAL A 281 -11.63 2.89 15.15
N GLY A 282 -10.72 3.47 15.94
CA GLY A 282 -9.48 2.82 16.34
C GLY A 282 -8.36 2.92 15.30
N SER A 283 -7.48 1.95 15.32
CA SER A 283 -6.34 1.86 14.42
C SER A 283 -6.06 0.43 14.05
N ILE A 284 -5.59 0.23 12.82
CA ILE A 284 -5.02 -1.02 12.37
C ILE A 284 -3.52 -0.93 12.43
N ILE A 285 -2.94 -2.00 12.90
CA ILE A 285 -1.52 -2.10 13.18
C ILE A 285 -1.00 -3.35 12.47
N ALA A 286 0.03 -3.19 11.64
CA ALA A 286 0.86 -4.27 11.14
C ALA A 286 2.21 -4.19 11.86
N GLU A 287 2.47 -5.16 12.70
CA GLU A 287 3.67 -5.26 13.54
C GLU A 287 4.58 -6.36 13.03
N LEU A 288 5.84 -6.04 12.74
CA LEU A 288 6.81 -7.02 12.28
C LEU A 288 6.99 -8.13 13.33
N GLU A 289 6.75 -9.38 12.91
CA GLU A 289 6.82 -10.57 13.76
C GLU A 289 8.06 -11.41 13.46
N ASP A 290 8.40 -11.52 12.17
CA ASP A 290 9.60 -12.24 11.71
C ASP A 290 10.11 -11.63 10.40
N TYR A 291 11.41 -11.75 10.15
CA TYR A 291 12.01 -11.26 8.92
C TYR A 291 13.26 -12.03 8.51
N ARG A 292 13.46 -12.12 7.21
CA ARG A 292 14.70 -12.57 6.58
C ARG A 292 15.16 -11.50 5.60
N LEU A 293 16.43 -11.10 5.71
CA LEU A 293 17.04 -10.16 4.79
C LEU A 293 17.30 -10.81 3.43
N GLY A 294 17.12 -10.05 2.38
CA GLY A 294 17.42 -10.47 1.03
C GLY A 294 18.90 -10.30 0.65
N GLN A 295 19.28 -10.93 -0.44
CA GLN A 295 20.60 -10.72 -1.06
C GLN A 295 20.54 -9.50 -1.98
N ILE A 296 21.20 -8.42 -1.58
CA ILE A 296 21.31 -7.20 -2.37
C ILE A 296 22.29 -7.45 -3.51
N ARG A 297 21.87 -7.26 -4.74
CA ARG A 297 22.71 -7.39 -5.94
C ARG A 297 22.70 -6.07 -6.70
N ARG A 298 23.84 -5.74 -7.31
CA ARG A 298 23.95 -4.61 -8.24
C ARG A 298 23.68 -5.12 -9.66
N TYR A 299 22.85 -4.41 -10.39
CA TYR A 299 22.44 -4.72 -11.76
C TYR A 299 22.87 -3.63 -12.74
#